data_79b000c7ed264322b790e2a22a08f384
#
_entry.id   79b000c7ed264322b790e2a22a08f384
#
_cell.length_a   1.000
_cell.length_b   1.000
_cell.length_c   1.000
_cell.angle_alpha   90.00
_cell.angle_beta   90.00
_cell.angle_gamma   90.00
#
_symmetry.space_group_name_H-M   'P 1'
#
loop_
_entity.id
_entity.type
_entity.pdbx_description
1 polymer ?
#
loop_
_entity_poly.entity_id
_entity_poly.type
_entity_poly.pdbx_seq_one_letter_code
_entity_poly.pdbx_strand_id
1 'polypeptide(L)'
;MTKKVAIILADEFEDIELTSPKEAIENAGFETEIVGDTANHEVVGKHGEKATVQVSIADAKPEDYDALLIPGGFSPDHLRGDAEGRYGTFAKYFTKNDVPTFAICHGPLVLIDTDDLNGRTLTGVLNVRKDLSLSLIHI
;
A
#
# COMPACT_ATOMS: atom_id res chain seq x y z
N MET A 1 19.86 12.49 5.79
CA MET A 1 19.27 11.14 5.83
C MET A 1 18.30 10.98 4.68
N THR A 2 18.39 9.88 3.97
CA THR A 2 17.48 9.59 2.86
C THR A 2 16.14 9.14 3.40
N LYS A 3 15.06 9.74 2.90
CA LYS A 3 13.72 9.31 3.25
C LYS A 3 13.34 8.03 2.49
N LYS A 4 12.56 7.20 3.13
CA LYS A 4 12.20 5.89 2.60
C LYS A 4 10.69 5.73 2.50
N VAL A 5 10.23 5.23 1.36
CA VAL A 5 8.81 4.96 1.10
C VAL A 5 8.59 3.44 1.11
N ALA A 6 7.65 2.98 1.93
CA ALA A 6 7.22 1.59 1.90
C ALA A 6 6.21 1.38 0.77
N ILE A 7 6.37 0.29 0.05
CA ILE A 7 5.41 -0.13 -0.98
C ILE A 7 4.88 -1.51 -0.55
N ILE A 8 3.65 -1.59 -0.11
CA ILE A 8 3.04 -2.89 0.22
C ILE A 8 2.49 -3.50 -1.05
N LEU A 9 2.89 -4.74 -1.32
CA LEU A 9 2.67 -5.34 -2.63
C LEU A 9 2.48 -6.85 -2.54
N ALA A 10 1.52 -7.34 -3.33
CA ALA A 10 1.29 -8.77 -3.58
C ALA A 10 1.17 -8.98 -5.09
N ASP A 11 0.92 -10.23 -5.50
CA ASP A 11 0.73 -10.56 -6.91
C ASP A 11 -0.46 -9.82 -7.54
N GLU A 12 -0.46 -9.79 -8.85
CA GLU A 12 -1.52 -9.20 -9.68
C GLU A 12 -1.70 -7.69 -9.47
N PHE A 13 -0.62 -7.01 -9.09
CA PHE A 13 -0.63 -5.54 -9.06
C PHE A 13 -0.75 -4.98 -10.49
N GLU A 14 -1.30 -3.79 -10.61
CA GLU A 14 -1.31 -3.09 -11.89
C GLU A 14 0.10 -2.53 -12.13
N ASP A 15 0.76 -3.04 -13.17
CA ASP A 15 2.20 -2.84 -13.40
C ASP A 15 2.62 -1.36 -13.35
N ILE A 16 1.90 -0.51 -14.07
CA ILE A 16 2.25 0.92 -14.16
C ILE A 16 2.01 1.65 -12.83
N GLU A 17 1.13 1.15 -11.99
CA GLU A 17 0.85 1.74 -10.68
C GLU A 17 1.95 1.44 -9.66
N LEU A 18 2.80 0.50 -9.96
CA LEU A 18 4.05 0.28 -9.24
C LEU A 18 5.20 1.03 -9.91
N THR A 19 5.42 0.78 -11.21
CA THR A 19 6.64 1.25 -11.88
C THR A 19 6.72 2.76 -12.00
N SER A 20 5.62 3.42 -12.35
CA SER A 20 5.61 4.87 -12.55
C SER A 20 5.81 5.65 -11.25
N PRO A 21 5.03 5.41 -10.19
CA PRO A 21 5.25 6.11 -8.91
C PRO A 21 6.62 5.77 -8.30
N LYS A 22 7.04 4.51 -8.37
CA LYS A 22 8.32 4.08 -7.83
C LYS A 22 9.46 4.83 -8.49
N GLU A 23 9.46 4.92 -9.81
CA GLU A 23 10.46 5.66 -10.56
C GLU A 23 10.47 7.15 -10.18
N ALA A 24 9.30 7.76 -10.09
CA ALA A 24 9.18 9.17 -9.72
C ALA A 24 9.72 9.44 -8.32
N ILE A 25 9.42 8.56 -7.38
CA ILE A 25 9.91 8.67 -5.99
C ILE A 25 11.44 8.56 -5.96
N GLU A 26 11.99 7.58 -6.66
CA GLU A 26 13.44 7.36 -6.69
C GLU A 26 14.16 8.48 -7.42
N ASN A 27 13.60 9.00 -8.52
CA ASN A 27 14.16 10.14 -9.23
C ASN A 27 14.16 11.42 -8.39
N ALA A 28 13.25 11.52 -7.42
CA ALA A 28 13.22 12.64 -6.48
C ALA A 28 14.23 12.50 -5.34
N GLY A 29 14.99 11.43 -5.30
CA GLY A 29 16.05 11.20 -4.31
C GLY A 29 15.62 10.40 -3.09
N PHE A 30 14.42 9.81 -3.10
CA PHE A 30 13.96 8.96 -2.00
C PHE A 30 14.25 7.50 -2.29
N GLU A 31 14.34 6.70 -1.24
CA GLU A 31 14.44 5.25 -1.36
C GLU A 31 13.06 4.62 -1.35
N THR A 32 12.90 3.49 -2.01
CA THR A 32 11.68 2.67 -1.93
C THR A 32 12.04 1.29 -1.41
N GLU A 33 11.10 0.68 -0.68
CA GLU A 33 11.27 -0.68 -0.19
C GLU A 33 9.97 -1.43 -0.33
N ILE A 34 10.01 -2.55 -1.04
CA ILE A 34 8.82 -3.38 -1.27
C ILE A 34 8.63 -4.32 -0.08
N VAL A 35 7.49 -4.19 0.57
CA VAL A 35 7.08 -4.99 1.72
C VAL A 35 5.99 -5.96 1.25
N GLY A 36 6.18 -7.24 1.51
CA GLY A 36 5.24 -8.27 1.09
C GLY A 36 5.29 -9.48 2.01
N ASP A 37 4.73 -10.59 1.54
CA ASP A 37 4.56 -11.77 2.38
C ASP A 37 5.90 -12.38 2.79
N THR A 38 6.79 -12.61 1.85
CA THR A 38 8.07 -13.29 2.10
C THR A 38 9.22 -12.54 1.43
N ALA A 39 10.22 -12.18 2.21
CA ALA A 39 11.41 -11.50 1.69
C ALA A 39 12.12 -12.36 0.64
N ASN A 40 12.66 -11.68 -0.37
CA ASN A 40 13.37 -12.28 -1.50
C ASN A 40 12.50 -13.11 -2.45
N HIS A 41 11.17 -13.10 -2.24
CA HIS A 41 10.24 -13.69 -3.19
C HIS A 41 9.86 -12.68 -4.27
N GLU A 42 9.63 -13.21 -5.47
CA GLU A 42 9.18 -12.40 -6.59
C GLU A 42 7.66 -12.38 -6.63
N VAL A 43 7.09 -11.19 -6.84
CA VAL A 43 5.67 -11.02 -7.14
C VAL A 43 5.54 -10.53 -8.58
N VAL A 44 4.44 -10.88 -9.22
CA VAL A 44 4.24 -10.62 -10.65
C VAL A 44 2.97 -9.79 -10.85
N GLY A 45 3.11 -8.70 -11.60
CA GLY A 45 1.99 -7.85 -11.98
C GLY A 45 1.09 -8.48 -13.04
N LYS A 46 -0.06 -7.88 -13.25
CA LYS A 46 -1.07 -8.36 -14.21
C LYS A 46 -0.53 -8.47 -15.65
N HIS A 47 0.43 -7.66 -16.00
CA HIS A 47 1.02 -7.61 -17.33
C HIS A 47 2.44 -8.16 -17.39
N GLY A 48 2.85 -8.88 -16.36
CA GLY A 48 4.13 -9.60 -16.34
C GLY A 48 5.29 -8.88 -15.68
N GLU A 49 5.11 -7.67 -15.17
CA GLU A 49 6.17 -6.97 -14.43
C GLU A 49 6.55 -7.76 -13.19
N LYS A 50 7.83 -7.96 -12.99
CA LYS A 50 8.35 -8.68 -11.83
C LYS A 50 8.90 -7.71 -10.82
N ALA A 51 8.61 -7.96 -9.55
CA ALA A 51 9.14 -7.17 -8.45
C ALA A 51 9.56 -8.12 -7.32
N THR A 52 10.68 -7.79 -6.67
CA THR A 52 11.18 -8.60 -5.56
C THR A 52 10.76 -7.97 -4.24
N VAL A 53 10.13 -8.75 -3.39
CA VAL A 53 9.83 -8.35 -2.01
C VAL A 53 11.15 -8.23 -1.25
N GLN A 54 11.39 -7.07 -0.68
CA GLN A 54 12.65 -6.78 0.01
C GLN A 54 12.57 -7.09 1.51
N VAL A 55 11.41 -6.84 2.10
CA VAL A 55 11.18 -7.07 3.53
C VAL A 55 9.84 -7.78 3.70
N SER A 56 9.79 -8.77 4.59
CA SER A 56 8.51 -9.43 4.90
C SER A 56 7.66 -8.52 5.77
N ILE A 57 6.34 -8.64 5.62
CA ILE A 57 5.39 -7.90 6.47
C ILE A 57 5.59 -8.23 7.96
N ALA A 58 6.03 -9.45 8.26
CA ALA A 58 6.30 -9.86 9.63
C ALA A 58 7.46 -9.08 10.26
N ASP A 59 8.44 -8.67 9.46
CA ASP A 59 9.65 -7.99 9.93
C ASP A 59 9.61 -6.49 9.71
N ALA A 60 8.75 -6.00 8.80
CA ALA A 60 8.69 -4.58 8.48
C ALA A 60 8.14 -3.76 9.65
N LYS A 61 8.80 -2.66 9.95
CA LYS A 61 8.39 -1.72 10.99
C LYS A 61 7.91 -0.43 10.34
N PRO A 62 6.62 -0.08 10.45
CA PRO A 62 6.10 1.10 9.76
C PRO A 62 6.79 2.40 10.20
N GLU A 63 7.27 2.48 11.43
CA GLU A 63 7.99 3.65 11.93
C GLU A 63 9.33 3.91 11.23
N ASP A 64 9.83 2.95 10.46
CA ASP A 64 11.06 3.12 9.70
C ASP A 64 10.85 3.84 8.35
N TYR A 65 9.60 4.16 8.02
CA TYR A 65 9.25 4.73 6.73
C TYR A 65 8.63 6.12 6.84
N ASP A 66 8.86 6.94 5.83
CA ASP A 66 8.39 8.32 5.77
C ASP A 66 7.12 8.48 4.94
N ALA A 67 6.72 7.45 4.20
CA ALA A 67 5.49 7.43 3.42
C ALA A 67 5.12 6.00 3.05
N LEU A 68 3.88 5.81 2.62
CA LEU A 68 3.33 4.53 2.17
C LEU A 68 2.76 4.68 0.76
N LEU A 69 3.07 3.74 -0.12
CA LEU A 69 2.49 3.60 -1.44
C LEU A 69 1.77 2.26 -1.55
N ILE A 70 0.52 2.29 -2.03
CA ILE A 70 -0.28 1.09 -2.24
C ILE A 70 -0.72 1.05 -3.71
N PRO A 71 0.01 0.33 -4.58
CA PRO A 71 -0.42 0.11 -5.96
C PRO A 71 -1.73 -0.67 -6.03
N GLY A 72 -2.48 -0.48 -7.10
CA GLY A 72 -3.76 -1.14 -7.30
C GLY A 72 -3.65 -2.49 -8.03
N GLY A 73 -4.60 -2.75 -8.93
CA GLY A 73 -4.82 -4.07 -9.49
C GLY A 73 -5.53 -4.94 -8.47
N PHE A 74 -5.22 -6.24 -8.44
CA PHE A 74 -5.75 -7.15 -7.44
C PHE A 74 -4.81 -7.35 -6.24
N SER A 75 -3.63 -6.72 -6.26
CA SER A 75 -2.71 -6.74 -5.12
C SER A 75 -3.40 -6.32 -3.81
N PRO A 76 -4.16 -5.20 -3.77
CA PRO A 76 -4.87 -4.83 -2.54
C PRO A 76 -5.82 -5.92 -2.01
N ASP A 77 -6.47 -6.65 -2.91
CA ASP A 77 -7.36 -7.74 -2.53
C ASP A 77 -6.59 -8.87 -1.84
N HIS A 78 -5.41 -9.21 -2.37
CA HIS A 78 -4.53 -10.19 -1.74
C HIS A 78 -4.03 -9.71 -0.38
N LEU A 79 -3.65 -8.44 -0.25
CA LEU A 79 -3.21 -7.87 1.02
C LEU A 79 -4.30 -7.94 2.08
N ARG A 80 -5.54 -7.65 1.70
CA ARG A 80 -6.70 -7.74 2.59
C ARG A 80 -7.06 -9.18 2.95
N GLY A 81 -6.65 -10.13 2.11
CA GLY A 81 -6.87 -11.55 2.36
C GLY A 81 -5.95 -12.14 3.44
N ASP A 82 -5.01 -11.37 3.96
CA ASP A 82 -4.15 -11.84 5.04
C ASP A 82 -4.97 -12.08 6.31
N ALA A 83 -4.99 -13.33 6.77
CA ALA A 83 -5.82 -13.74 7.89
C ALA A 83 -5.47 -13.04 9.21
N GLU A 84 -4.22 -12.57 9.35
CA GLU A 84 -3.75 -11.88 10.55
C GLU A 84 -3.95 -10.36 10.45
N GLY A 85 -4.38 -9.85 9.29
CA GLY A 85 -4.62 -8.42 9.08
C GLY A 85 -3.37 -7.57 9.19
N ARG A 86 -2.21 -8.12 8.86
CA ARG A 86 -0.91 -7.45 9.07
C ARG A 86 -0.74 -6.21 8.22
N TYR A 87 -1.28 -6.22 6.99
CA TYR A 87 -1.16 -5.07 6.10
C TYR A 87 -2.04 -3.91 6.53
N GLY A 88 -3.24 -4.19 7.01
CA GLY A 88 -4.11 -3.18 7.60
C GLY A 88 -3.48 -2.55 8.84
N THR A 89 -2.89 -3.37 9.70
CA THR A 89 -2.18 -2.89 10.89
C THR A 89 -0.96 -2.04 10.51
N PHE A 90 -0.21 -2.47 9.51
CA PHE A 90 0.93 -1.71 9.00
C PHE A 90 0.48 -0.34 8.45
N ALA A 91 -0.53 -0.33 7.61
CA ALA A 91 -1.06 0.90 7.01
C ALA A 91 -1.66 1.85 8.06
N LYS A 92 -2.23 1.31 9.13
CA LYS A 92 -2.84 2.10 10.20
C LYS A 92 -1.83 3.06 10.86
N TYR A 93 -0.58 2.65 10.98
CA TYR A 93 0.45 3.54 11.52
C TYR A 93 0.52 4.85 10.73
N PHE A 94 0.46 4.76 9.40
CA PHE A 94 0.56 5.92 8.53
C PHE A 94 -0.67 6.83 8.65
N THR A 95 -1.85 6.25 8.63
CA THR A 95 -3.08 7.04 8.78
C THR A 95 -3.17 7.67 10.16
N LYS A 96 -2.86 6.92 11.20
CA LYS A 96 -2.95 7.39 12.58
C LYS A 96 -1.96 8.51 12.89
N ASN A 97 -0.79 8.48 12.29
CA ASN A 97 0.27 9.46 12.55
C ASN A 97 0.37 10.54 11.46
N ASP A 98 -0.62 10.62 10.57
CA ASP A 98 -0.65 11.58 9.47
C ASP A 98 0.59 11.52 8.58
N VAL A 99 1.13 10.32 8.40
CA VAL A 99 2.25 10.07 7.47
C VAL A 99 1.70 9.95 6.05
N PRO A 100 2.32 10.59 5.06
CA PRO A 100 1.80 10.56 3.69
C PRO A 100 1.51 9.16 3.18
N THR A 101 0.32 8.97 2.64
CA THR A 101 -0.15 7.68 2.12
C THR A 101 -0.72 7.89 0.71
N PHE A 102 -0.16 7.17 -0.26
CA PHE A 102 -0.55 7.22 -1.66
C PHE A 102 -1.15 5.88 -2.04
N ALA A 103 -2.45 5.86 -2.29
CA ALA A 103 -3.17 4.64 -2.66
C ALA A 103 -3.86 4.85 -4.00
N ILE A 104 -3.66 3.92 -4.93
CA ILE A 104 -4.07 4.07 -6.32
C ILE A 104 -5.10 2.99 -6.66
N CYS A 105 -6.15 3.36 -7.41
CA CYS A 105 -7.17 2.45 -7.92
C CYS A 105 -7.85 1.66 -6.80
N HIS A 106 -7.58 0.35 -6.65
CA HIS A 106 -8.07 -0.48 -5.55
C HIS A 106 -7.24 -0.34 -4.27
N GLY A 107 -6.10 0.35 -4.34
CA GLY A 107 -5.23 0.56 -3.17
C GLY A 107 -5.96 1.08 -1.94
N PRO A 108 -6.86 2.07 -2.07
CA PRO A 108 -7.59 2.60 -0.92
C PRO A 108 -8.41 1.57 -0.15
N LEU A 109 -8.75 0.43 -0.74
CA LEU A 109 -9.48 -0.63 -0.04
C LEU A 109 -8.71 -1.16 1.17
N VAL A 110 -7.37 -1.18 1.10
CA VAL A 110 -6.54 -1.59 2.25
C VAL A 110 -6.72 -0.64 3.43
N LEU A 111 -6.97 0.64 3.15
CA LEU A 111 -7.15 1.65 4.19
C LEU A 111 -8.44 1.46 4.98
N ILE A 112 -9.44 0.78 4.41
CA ILE A 112 -10.67 0.44 5.12
C ILE A 112 -10.35 -0.41 6.35
N ASP A 113 -9.37 -1.30 6.22
CA ASP A 113 -9.00 -2.22 7.29
C ASP A 113 -8.24 -1.51 8.44
N THR A 114 -7.90 -0.23 8.26
CA THR A 114 -7.25 0.53 9.33
C THR A 114 -8.24 0.98 10.40
N ASP A 115 -9.53 1.03 10.10
CA ASP A 115 -10.58 1.59 10.96
C ASP A 115 -10.28 3.04 11.39
N ASP A 116 -9.55 3.78 10.58
CA ASP A 116 -9.05 5.12 10.91
C ASP A 116 -9.31 6.13 9.78
N LEU A 117 -10.39 5.95 9.04
CA LEU A 117 -10.71 6.81 7.90
C LEU A 117 -11.75 7.90 8.22
N ASN A 118 -12.38 7.86 9.38
CA ASN A 118 -13.40 8.83 9.75
C ASN A 118 -12.84 10.26 9.72
N GLY A 119 -13.53 11.14 9.03
CA GLY A 119 -13.14 12.55 8.92
C GLY A 119 -12.05 12.82 7.88
N ARG A 120 -11.57 11.82 7.17
CA ARG A 120 -10.54 11.97 6.13
C ARG A 120 -11.15 12.17 4.76
N THR A 121 -10.40 12.81 3.87
CA THR A 121 -10.77 12.96 2.47
C THR A 121 -9.93 11.98 1.64
N LEU A 122 -10.60 11.13 0.86
CA LEU A 122 -9.95 10.10 0.05
C LEU A 122 -10.43 10.18 -1.39
N THR A 123 -9.60 9.63 -2.27
CA THR A 123 -9.98 9.39 -3.66
C THR A 123 -10.06 7.89 -3.91
N GLY A 124 -10.75 7.50 -4.97
CA GLY A 124 -10.85 6.09 -5.34
C GLY A 124 -11.57 5.95 -6.67
N VAL A 125 -11.37 4.81 -7.32
CA VAL A 125 -12.11 4.48 -8.54
C VAL A 125 -13.59 4.27 -8.22
N LEU A 126 -14.43 4.37 -9.24
CA LEU A 126 -15.88 4.41 -9.05
C LEU A 126 -16.42 3.21 -8.26
N ASN A 127 -15.93 2.03 -8.56
CA ASN A 127 -16.42 0.78 -7.96
C ASN A 127 -16.01 0.58 -6.48
N VAL A 128 -15.09 1.40 -5.96
CA VAL A 128 -14.70 1.31 -4.54
C VAL A 128 -15.17 2.52 -3.73
N ARG A 129 -15.70 3.55 -4.38
CA ARG A 129 -16.09 4.80 -3.71
C ARG A 129 -17.11 4.60 -2.61
N LYS A 130 -18.07 3.72 -2.83
CA LYS A 130 -19.12 3.49 -1.83
C LYS A 130 -18.55 2.84 -0.57
N ASP A 131 -17.68 1.87 -0.73
CA ASP A 131 -17.03 1.21 0.40
C ASP A 131 -16.20 2.20 1.21
N LEU A 132 -15.44 3.06 0.52
CA LEU A 132 -14.66 4.11 1.17
C LEU A 132 -15.57 5.11 1.89
N SER A 133 -16.65 5.52 1.23
CA SER A 133 -17.61 6.46 1.81
C SER A 133 -18.22 5.93 3.11
N LEU A 134 -18.59 4.65 3.13
CA LEU A 134 -19.10 4.02 4.33
C LEU A 134 -18.06 3.95 5.45
N SER A 135 -16.79 3.72 5.10
CA SER A 135 -15.70 3.70 6.06
C SER A 135 -15.41 5.08 6.66
N LEU A 136 -15.59 6.15 5.85
CA LEU A 136 -15.38 7.52 6.31
C LEU A 136 -16.38 7.97 7.37
N ILE A 137 -17.60 7.47 7.33
CA ILE A 137 -18.64 7.82 8.28
C ILE A 137 -18.78 6.82 9.41
N HIS A 138 -18.13 5.67 9.32
CA HIS A 138 -18.19 4.64 10.33
C HIS A 138 -17.17 4.92 11.42
N ILE A 139 -17.61 4.83 12.65
CA ILE A 139 -16.78 5.15 13.81
C ILE A 139 -16.48 3.89 14.59
#